data_867499f758e306743d9384901363d585
#
_entry.id   867499f758e306743d9384901363d585
#
_cell.length_a   1.000
_cell.length_b   1.000
_cell.length_c   1.000
_cell.angle_alpha   90.00
_cell.angle_beta   90.00
_cell.angle_gamma   90.00
#
_symmetry.space_group_name_H-M   'P 1'
#
loop_
_entity.id
_entity.type
_entity.pdbx_description
1 polymer ?
#
loop_
_entity_poly.entity_id
_entity_poly.type
_entity_poly.pdbx_seq_one_letter_code
_entity_poly.pdbx_strand_id
1 'polypeptide(L)'
;MLLRCGSPLKVEHLERVSFEDAAAIILPGEDFSNRSPGVADADTLKSLRLIAHHTRGGAENPLAVVALYDEHRSEVARFAYRGETEILATDQVMSRLIAQSVHYAGIWAVFSQLLTINDGNAIFMRRLRETGKTFGELGRECPKAVPIGLIPSGNRRPLLNPAADTELGENDFIVFIARNFADCAERAPGRGTSAGKALSTWEQPSRPQRLLILGWNRKVPALLREFAADDMAIDVVGLTPVEDRMAALAGCRDLELDHVRQIEKNFLDPVRLTELEPSGYDQIILLARARMGDEAHADAATIAAYLNLQHIFTGHEARPKLFVEILENANSFLFDSAHDVLVTPLTISYMLSQIALQRELAAIFTELSRIGGPQISLRPMQAADCPEPVSFDTLATIAEQRREIALGVLTAAGEVHLNPDRGENLAIRDGDQLVTLTTIRDPM
;
A
#
# COMPACT_ATOMS: atom_id res chain seq x y z
N MET A 1 -13.48 9.33 23.92
CA MET A 1 -12.02 9.13 23.89
C MET A 1 -11.40 9.81 25.10
N LEU A 2 -10.56 9.13 25.88
CA LEU A 2 -9.84 9.70 27.01
C LEU A 2 -8.39 9.97 26.58
N LEU A 3 -7.94 11.22 26.74
CA LEU A 3 -6.57 11.62 26.46
C LEU A 3 -5.77 11.73 27.76
N ARG A 4 -4.55 11.17 27.76
CA ARG A 4 -3.59 11.27 28.85
C ARG A 4 -2.22 11.62 28.30
N CYS A 5 -1.62 12.67 28.83
CA CYS A 5 -0.25 13.02 28.49
C CYS A 5 0.74 12.14 29.23
N GLY A 6 1.75 11.64 28.52
CA GLY A 6 2.78 10.80 29.10
C GLY A 6 3.75 10.30 28.03
N SER A 7 4.81 9.62 28.50
CA SER A 7 5.76 8.92 27.62
C SER A 7 5.58 7.41 27.78
N PRO A 8 5.52 6.62 26.72
CA PRO A 8 5.44 5.17 26.81
C PRO A 8 6.72 4.54 27.36
N LEU A 9 7.77 5.34 27.54
CA LEU A 9 9.05 4.94 28.15
C LEU A 9 9.04 4.97 29.69
N LYS A 10 7.89 5.34 30.30
CA LYS A 10 7.73 5.43 31.76
C LYS A 10 6.51 4.63 32.20
N VAL A 11 6.69 3.70 33.12
CA VAL A 11 5.65 2.82 33.64
C VAL A 11 4.50 3.58 34.25
N GLU A 12 4.81 4.58 35.10
CA GLU A 12 3.80 5.38 35.79
C GLU A 12 2.85 6.11 34.80
N HIS A 13 3.31 6.34 33.56
CA HIS A 13 2.50 6.94 32.51
C HIS A 13 1.62 5.89 31.81
N LEU A 14 2.11 4.66 31.64
CA LEU A 14 1.34 3.55 31.06
C LEU A 14 0.23 3.11 32.03
N GLU A 15 0.48 3.03 33.32
CA GLU A 15 -0.53 2.71 34.34
C GLU A 15 -1.73 3.65 34.34
N ARG A 16 -1.52 4.94 33.99
CA ARG A 16 -2.61 5.92 33.89
C ARG A 16 -3.64 5.61 32.82
N VAL A 17 -3.32 4.78 31.85
CA VAL A 17 -4.23 4.37 30.77
C VAL A 17 -4.69 2.92 30.94
N SER A 18 -4.38 2.27 32.08
CA SER A 18 -4.77 0.87 32.36
C SER A 18 -4.42 -0.08 31.22
N PHE A 19 -3.20 0.02 30.72
CA PHE A 19 -2.77 -0.70 29.51
C PHE A 19 -2.87 -2.23 29.65
N GLU A 20 -2.84 -2.75 30.88
CA GLU A 20 -2.97 -4.19 31.17
C GLU A 20 -4.36 -4.73 30.84
N ASP A 21 -5.39 -3.89 30.91
CA ASP A 21 -6.78 -4.25 30.62
C ASP A 21 -7.19 -3.95 29.16
N ALA A 22 -6.27 -3.48 28.34
CA ALA A 22 -6.54 -3.15 26.94
C ALA A 22 -6.71 -4.41 26.10
N ALA A 23 -7.63 -4.39 25.13
CA ALA A 23 -7.74 -5.44 24.12
C ALA A 23 -6.57 -5.41 23.15
N ALA A 24 -6.10 -4.18 22.80
CA ALA A 24 -4.95 -3.96 21.95
C ALA A 24 -4.18 -2.70 22.38
N ILE A 25 -2.87 -2.71 22.18
CA ILE A 25 -1.96 -1.58 22.38
C ILE A 25 -1.32 -1.27 21.05
N ILE A 26 -1.50 -0.03 20.57
CA ILE A 26 -0.87 0.45 19.34
C ILE A 26 0.35 1.27 19.71
N LEU A 27 1.52 0.88 19.19
CA LEU A 27 2.75 1.64 19.25
C LEU A 27 3.05 2.15 17.82
N PRO A 28 2.65 3.41 17.51
CA PRO A 28 2.72 3.92 16.14
C PRO A 28 4.14 4.25 15.65
N GLY A 29 5.14 3.98 16.47
CA GLY A 29 6.51 4.43 16.29
C GLY A 29 6.72 5.84 16.85
N GLU A 30 7.93 6.14 17.28
CA GLU A 30 8.25 7.50 17.73
C GLU A 30 8.55 8.40 16.53
N ASP A 31 8.13 9.65 16.63
CA ASP A 31 8.51 10.70 15.70
C ASP A 31 10.02 10.99 15.87
N PHE A 32 10.78 10.72 14.82
CA PHE A 32 12.24 10.96 14.82
C PHE A 32 12.63 12.30 14.21
N SER A 33 11.74 13.29 14.30
CA SER A 33 12.04 14.66 13.82
C SER A 33 13.42 15.19 14.26
N ASN A 34 13.92 14.70 15.39
CA ASN A 34 15.21 15.07 15.95
C ASN A 34 16.15 13.88 16.25
N ARG A 35 15.84 12.66 15.80
CA ARG A 35 16.59 11.44 16.11
C ARG A 35 16.76 10.55 14.89
N SER A 36 17.76 9.69 14.89
CA SER A 36 17.90 8.70 13.82
C SER A 36 16.78 7.63 13.89
N PRO A 37 16.36 7.05 12.76
CA PRO A 37 15.35 5.98 12.71
C PRO A 37 15.69 4.80 13.64
N GLY A 38 16.97 4.47 13.73
CA GLY A 38 17.44 3.41 14.62
C GLY A 38 17.19 3.69 16.09
N VAL A 39 17.21 4.97 16.51
CA VAL A 39 16.87 5.38 17.88
C VAL A 39 15.36 5.32 18.10
N ALA A 40 14.56 5.76 17.11
CA ALA A 40 13.11 5.71 17.19
C ALA A 40 12.61 4.26 17.36
N ASP A 41 13.12 3.33 16.56
CA ASP A 41 12.80 1.91 16.71
C ASP A 41 13.27 1.35 18.06
N ALA A 42 14.44 1.77 18.55
CA ALA A 42 14.94 1.35 19.87
C ALA A 42 14.03 1.83 21.00
N ASP A 43 13.49 3.05 20.91
CA ASP A 43 12.53 3.58 21.89
C ASP A 43 11.19 2.83 21.81
N THR A 44 10.74 2.47 20.60
CA THR A 44 9.55 1.61 20.41
C THR A 44 9.76 0.21 21.02
N LEU A 45 10.92 -0.41 20.77
CA LEU A 45 11.27 -1.71 21.36
C LEU A 45 11.38 -1.64 22.90
N LYS A 46 11.93 -0.55 23.43
CA LYS A 46 11.98 -0.32 24.88
C LYS A 46 10.59 -0.17 25.47
N SER A 47 9.69 0.58 24.84
CA SER A 47 8.29 0.70 25.26
C SER A 47 7.59 -0.66 25.27
N LEU A 48 7.77 -1.43 24.21
CA LEU A 48 7.22 -2.78 24.09
C LEU A 48 7.75 -3.71 25.19
N ARG A 49 9.04 -3.65 25.49
CA ARG A 49 9.66 -4.45 26.55
C ARG A 49 9.18 -4.02 27.94
N LEU A 50 8.94 -2.73 28.14
CA LEU A 50 8.41 -2.20 29.40
C LEU A 50 6.98 -2.71 29.63
N ILE A 51 6.13 -2.66 28.59
CA ILE A 51 4.78 -3.22 28.61
C ILE A 51 4.85 -4.72 28.96
N ALA A 52 5.71 -5.46 28.27
CA ALA A 52 5.90 -6.91 28.50
C ALA A 52 6.33 -7.28 29.92
N HIS A 53 7.07 -6.39 30.59
CA HIS A 53 7.54 -6.63 31.96
C HIS A 53 6.40 -6.49 32.98
N HIS A 54 5.43 -5.64 32.71
CA HIS A 54 4.34 -5.32 33.64
C HIS A 54 3.03 -6.05 33.29
N THR A 55 2.92 -6.69 32.11
CA THR A 55 1.80 -7.59 31.82
C THR A 55 1.99 -8.94 32.53
N ARG A 56 0.90 -9.54 33.00
CA ARG A 56 0.92 -10.76 33.85
C ARG A 56 1.43 -12.02 33.15
N GLY A 57 1.64 -11.97 31.85
CA GLY A 57 2.12 -13.09 31.03
C GLY A 57 1.04 -14.12 30.72
N GLY A 58 0.95 -14.53 29.47
CA GLY A 58 0.03 -15.58 29.00
C GLY A 58 -0.89 -15.13 27.88
N ALA A 59 -1.92 -15.92 27.59
CA ALA A 59 -2.90 -15.70 26.53
C ALA A 59 -3.82 -14.47 26.77
N GLU A 60 -3.77 -13.88 27.94
CA GLU A 60 -4.56 -12.69 28.32
C GLU A 60 -3.84 -11.36 28.10
N ASN A 61 -2.60 -11.40 27.58
CA ASN A 61 -1.89 -10.15 27.27
C ASN A 61 -2.56 -9.41 26.11
N PRO A 62 -2.62 -8.07 26.15
CA PRO A 62 -3.12 -7.26 25.04
C PRO A 62 -2.42 -7.60 23.72
N LEU A 63 -3.13 -7.50 22.59
CA LEU A 63 -2.50 -7.52 21.29
C LEU A 63 -1.58 -6.30 21.15
N ALA A 64 -0.30 -6.49 20.85
CA ALA A 64 0.60 -5.39 20.54
C ALA A 64 0.67 -5.17 19.04
N VAL A 65 0.25 -4.01 18.56
CA VAL A 65 0.38 -3.57 17.17
C VAL A 65 1.49 -2.53 17.10
N VAL A 66 2.57 -2.84 16.42
CA VAL A 66 3.82 -2.10 16.47
C VAL A 66 4.25 -1.64 15.09
N ALA A 67 4.45 -0.33 14.93
CA ALA A 67 5.12 0.20 13.75
C ALA A 67 6.63 0.26 13.98
N LEU A 68 7.39 -0.29 13.05
CA LEU A 68 8.84 -0.19 12.99
C LEU A 68 9.26 0.33 11.62
N TYR A 69 10.35 1.07 11.60
CA TYR A 69 10.90 1.56 10.34
C TYR A 69 11.69 0.46 9.64
N ASP A 70 12.51 -0.28 10.40
CA ASP A 70 13.39 -1.33 9.89
C ASP A 70 12.76 -2.71 10.10
N GLU A 71 12.44 -3.42 9.01
CA GLU A 71 11.88 -4.77 9.03
C GLU A 71 12.77 -5.79 9.75
N HIS A 72 14.10 -5.61 9.71
CA HIS A 72 15.07 -6.50 10.36
C HIS A 72 14.92 -6.54 11.88
N ARG A 73 14.22 -5.56 12.47
CA ARG A 73 13.92 -5.51 13.90
C ARG A 73 12.65 -6.24 14.29
N SER A 74 11.89 -6.76 13.33
CA SER A 74 10.62 -7.45 13.58
C SER A 74 10.78 -8.66 14.50
N GLU A 75 11.83 -9.48 14.31
CA GLU A 75 12.09 -10.61 15.17
C GLU A 75 12.45 -10.19 16.61
N VAL A 76 13.19 -9.08 16.75
CA VAL A 76 13.53 -8.52 18.06
C VAL A 76 12.27 -8.02 18.78
N ALA A 77 11.34 -7.38 18.06
CA ALA A 77 10.08 -6.93 18.62
C ALA A 77 9.21 -8.12 19.10
N ARG A 78 9.09 -9.17 18.29
CA ARG A 78 8.38 -10.39 18.69
C ARG A 78 9.01 -11.04 19.93
N PHE A 79 10.33 -11.03 20.05
CA PHE A 79 11.03 -11.52 21.23
C PHE A 79 10.82 -10.63 22.45
N ALA A 80 10.69 -9.31 22.25
CA ALA A 80 10.56 -8.35 23.35
C ALA A 80 9.22 -8.46 24.08
N TYR A 81 8.17 -8.96 23.43
CA TYR A 81 6.82 -9.09 23.99
C TYR A 81 6.36 -10.53 24.02
N ARG A 82 5.79 -10.97 25.16
CA ARG A 82 5.34 -12.35 25.37
C ARG A 82 3.90 -12.63 24.91
N GLY A 83 3.16 -11.60 24.53
CA GLY A 83 1.82 -11.68 23.96
C GLY A 83 1.84 -11.76 22.44
N GLU A 84 0.66 -11.69 21.85
CA GLU A 84 0.53 -11.59 20.39
C GLU A 84 1.04 -10.23 19.90
N THR A 85 1.86 -10.26 18.86
CA THR A 85 2.49 -9.05 18.30
C THR A 85 2.30 -9.01 16.80
N GLU A 86 1.70 -7.96 16.33
CA GLU A 86 1.60 -7.64 14.89
C GLU A 86 2.50 -6.44 14.57
N ILE A 87 3.30 -6.59 13.53
CA ILE A 87 4.34 -5.61 13.20
C ILE A 87 4.11 -5.09 11.79
N LEU A 88 4.11 -3.77 11.66
CA LEU A 88 4.06 -3.07 10.39
C LEU A 88 5.45 -2.46 10.12
N ALA A 89 6.16 -3.00 9.14
CA ALA A 89 7.42 -2.43 8.64
C ALA A 89 7.11 -1.26 7.70
N THR A 90 7.04 -0.04 8.25
CA THR A 90 6.45 1.11 7.58
C THR A 90 7.20 1.55 6.33
N ASP A 91 8.54 1.52 6.35
CA ASP A 91 9.33 1.95 5.19
C ASP A 91 9.18 1.01 4.01
N GLN A 92 9.12 -0.31 4.25
CA GLN A 92 8.92 -1.30 3.20
C GLN A 92 7.52 -1.17 2.59
N VAL A 93 6.49 -1.09 3.43
CA VAL A 93 5.10 -0.97 2.95
C VAL A 93 4.90 0.32 2.15
N MET A 94 5.40 1.45 2.67
CA MET A 94 5.27 2.73 1.97
C MET A 94 6.06 2.74 0.65
N SER A 95 7.28 2.21 0.63
CA SER A 95 8.07 2.10 -0.60
C SER A 95 7.37 1.25 -1.65
N ARG A 96 6.72 0.15 -1.25
CA ARG A 96 5.95 -0.69 -2.16
C ARG A 96 4.73 0.03 -2.73
N LEU A 97 3.98 0.74 -1.91
CA LEU A 97 2.83 1.54 -2.36
C LEU A 97 3.27 2.61 -3.37
N ILE A 98 4.39 3.30 -3.10
CA ILE A 98 4.97 4.28 -4.02
C ILE A 98 5.38 3.60 -5.34
N ALA A 99 6.08 2.47 -5.28
CA ALA A 99 6.52 1.75 -6.47
C ALA A 99 5.34 1.28 -7.33
N GLN A 100 4.30 0.74 -6.73
CA GLN A 100 3.09 0.36 -7.48
C GLN A 100 2.40 1.58 -8.11
N SER A 101 2.42 2.74 -7.46
CA SER A 101 1.88 3.98 -8.02
C SER A 101 2.70 4.49 -9.22
N VAL A 102 3.99 4.21 -9.26
CA VAL A 102 4.83 4.47 -10.43
C VAL A 102 4.46 3.55 -11.60
N HIS A 103 4.22 2.28 -11.34
CA HIS A 103 3.84 1.32 -12.41
C HIS A 103 2.43 1.54 -12.95
N TYR A 104 1.49 1.95 -12.08
CA TYR A 104 0.07 2.07 -12.40
C TYR A 104 -0.46 3.43 -11.96
N ALA A 105 -0.50 4.39 -12.88
CA ALA A 105 -1.03 5.72 -12.58
C ALA A 105 -2.49 5.65 -12.12
N GLY A 106 -2.81 6.32 -11.00
CA GLY A 106 -4.13 6.33 -10.39
C GLY A 106 -4.39 5.17 -9.41
N ILE A 107 -3.46 4.21 -9.26
CA ILE A 107 -3.63 3.09 -8.32
C ILE A 107 -3.71 3.58 -6.87
N TRP A 108 -3.13 4.75 -6.58
CA TRP A 108 -3.21 5.34 -5.25
C TRP A 108 -4.66 5.59 -4.81
N ALA A 109 -5.55 5.97 -5.73
CA ALA A 109 -6.97 6.12 -5.43
C ALA A 109 -7.61 4.80 -4.97
N VAL A 110 -7.18 3.67 -5.56
CA VAL A 110 -7.61 2.31 -5.15
C VAL A 110 -7.10 1.98 -3.75
N PHE A 111 -5.82 2.20 -3.48
CA PHE A 111 -5.25 1.97 -2.14
C PHE A 111 -5.89 2.87 -1.09
N SER A 112 -6.08 4.15 -1.40
CA SER A 112 -6.73 5.10 -0.50
C SER A 112 -8.12 4.61 -0.09
N GLN A 113 -8.92 4.13 -1.03
CA GLN A 113 -10.24 3.59 -0.73
C GLN A 113 -10.19 2.30 0.11
N LEU A 114 -9.25 1.40 -0.14
CA LEU A 114 -9.10 0.14 0.63
C LEU A 114 -8.56 0.37 2.05
N LEU A 115 -7.76 1.41 2.24
CA LEU A 115 -7.14 1.71 3.53
C LEU A 115 -8.04 2.58 4.42
N THR A 116 -8.98 3.34 3.83
CA THR A 116 -9.87 4.24 4.57
C THR A 116 -11.14 3.52 5.01
N ILE A 117 -11.37 3.36 6.31
CA ILE A 117 -12.49 2.58 6.86
C ILE A 117 -13.87 3.20 6.54
N ASN A 118 -13.96 4.49 6.26
CA ASN A 118 -15.23 5.22 6.17
C ASN A 118 -15.76 5.46 4.75
N ASP A 119 -14.97 5.19 3.70
CA ASP A 119 -15.30 5.60 2.32
C ASP A 119 -15.66 4.44 1.38
N GLY A 120 -16.16 3.33 1.90
CA GLY A 120 -16.70 2.29 1.04
C GLY A 120 -16.20 0.90 1.37
N ASN A 121 -15.24 0.38 0.61
CA ASN A 121 -14.79 -1.00 0.74
C ASN A 121 -13.56 -1.12 1.63
N ALA A 122 -13.52 -2.15 2.47
CA ALA A 122 -12.37 -2.49 3.31
C ALA A 122 -12.04 -3.98 3.18
N ILE A 123 -10.88 -4.37 3.69
CA ILE A 123 -10.48 -5.77 3.74
C ILE A 123 -11.05 -6.38 5.02
N PHE A 124 -11.82 -7.46 4.85
CA PHE A 124 -12.39 -8.24 5.93
C PHE A 124 -11.93 -9.69 5.87
N MET A 125 -11.89 -10.33 7.02
CA MET A 125 -11.64 -11.77 7.10
C MET A 125 -12.78 -12.47 7.80
N ARG A 126 -13.21 -13.56 7.21
CA ARG A 126 -14.27 -14.40 7.76
C ARG A 126 -13.88 -15.85 7.73
N ARG A 127 -14.08 -16.53 8.89
CA ARG A 127 -13.88 -17.98 8.98
C ARG A 127 -14.93 -18.70 8.13
N LEU A 128 -14.46 -19.57 7.25
CA LEU A 128 -15.32 -20.44 6.45
C LEU A 128 -15.89 -21.55 7.34
N ARG A 129 -17.21 -21.79 7.20
CA ARG A 129 -17.91 -22.90 7.86
C ARG A 129 -18.35 -23.98 6.88
N GLU A 130 -18.22 -23.69 5.59
CA GLU A 130 -18.62 -24.55 4.49
C GLU A 130 -17.38 -25.28 3.97
N THR A 131 -17.52 -26.56 3.63
CA THR A 131 -16.44 -27.38 3.07
C THR A 131 -16.85 -27.95 1.72
N GLY A 132 -15.86 -28.41 0.94
CA GLY A 132 -16.12 -29.07 -0.35
C GLY A 132 -16.40 -28.13 -1.51
N LYS A 133 -15.99 -26.86 -1.39
CA LYS A 133 -16.03 -25.86 -2.47
C LYS A 133 -14.63 -25.43 -2.85
N THR A 134 -14.50 -24.97 -4.07
CA THR A 134 -13.28 -24.30 -4.53
C THR A 134 -13.37 -22.78 -4.32
N PHE A 135 -12.22 -22.12 -4.37
CA PHE A 135 -12.14 -20.65 -4.25
C PHE A 135 -12.95 -19.94 -5.34
N GLY A 136 -12.90 -20.43 -6.59
CA GLY A 136 -13.65 -19.88 -7.69
C GLY A 136 -15.17 -20.06 -7.53
N GLU A 137 -15.64 -21.20 -6.99
CA GLU A 137 -17.06 -21.42 -6.68
C GLU A 137 -17.52 -20.43 -5.62
N LEU A 138 -16.76 -20.26 -4.55
CA LEU A 138 -17.05 -19.23 -3.53
C LEU A 138 -17.15 -17.84 -4.15
N GLY A 139 -16.21 -17.47 -5.03
CA GLY A 139 -16.21 -16.18 -5.71
C GLY A 139 -17.48 -15.90 -6.49
N ARG A 140 -18.02 -16.92 -7.17
CA ARG A 140 -19.27 -16.81 -7.95
C ARG A 140 -20.54 -16.72 -7.09
N GLU A 141 -20.46 -17.23 -5.85
CA GLU A 141 -21.58 -17.19 -4.92
C GLU A 141 -21.64 -15.91 -4.06
N CYS A 142 -20.61 -15.08 -4.04
CA CYS A 142 -20.56 -13.85 -3.25
C CYS A 142 -21.11 -12.65 -4.05
N PRO A 143 -22.35 -12.18 -3.79
CA PRO A 143 -22.94 -11.11 -4.59
C PRO A 143 -22.43 -9.71 -4.23
N LYS A 144 -21.99 -9.49 -2.98
CA LYS A 144 -21.63 -8.17 -2.41
C LYS A 144 -20.22 -8.09 -1.86
N ALA A 145 -19.43 -9.14 -2.04
CA ALA A 145 -18.04 -9.19 -1.58
C ALA A 145 -17.17 -9.87 -2.62
N VAL A 146 -15.93 -9.42 -2.75
CA VAL A 146 -14.93 -10.05 -3.63
C VAL A 146 -13.95 -10.83 -2.75
N PRO A 147 -13.94 -12.17 -2.78
CA PRO A 147 -12.89 -12.93 -2.12
C PRO A 147 -11.57 -12.72 -2.87
N ILE A 148 -10.53 -12.33 -2.15
CA ILE A 148 -9.20 -12.04 -2.72
C ILE A 148 -8.13 -13.03 -2.27
N GLY A 149 -8.45 -13.91 -1.32
CA GLY A 149 -7.50 -14.90 -0.81
C GLY A 149 -8.02 -15.68 0.37
N LEU A 150 -7.14 -16.50 0.93
CA LEU A 150 -7.43 -17.29 2.12
C LEU A 150 -6.21 -17.39 3.04
N ILE A 151 -6.47 -17.64 4.32
CA ILE A 151 -5.47 -18.04 5.31
C ILE A 151 -5.83 -19.45 5.75
N PRO A 152 -5.05 -20.47 5.37
CA PRO A 152 -5.34 -21.87 5.72
C PRO A 152 -5.37 -22.07 7.23
N SER A 153 -6.27 -22.92 7.70
CA SER A 153 -6.34 -23.31 9.11
C SER A 153 -5.00 -23.92 9.56
N GLY A 154 -4.44 -23.39 10.66
CA GLY A 154 -3.13 -23.82 11.16
C GLY A 154 -1.92 -23.14 10.50
N ASN A 155 -2.10 -22.33 9.48
CA ASN A 155 -1.06 -21.52 8.86
C ASN A 155 -1.41 -20.02 9.04
N ARG A 156 -0.40 -19.20 9.36
CA ARG A 156 -0.61 -17.74 9.48
C ARG A 156 -0.27 -16.96 8.20
N ARG A 157 0.20 -17.66 7.17
CA ARG A 157 0.58 -17.01 5.92
C ARG A 157 -0.62 -16.95 4.97
N PRO A 158 -1.06 -15.76 4.56
CA PRO A 158 -2.13 -15.61 3.60
C PRO A 158 -1.69 -16.09 2.21
N LEU A 159 -2.62 -16.71 1.49
CA LEU A 159 -2.51 -17.01 0.08
C LEU A 159 -3.47 -16.08 -0.66
N LEU A 160 -2.94 -15.00 -1.23
CA LEU A 160 -3.71 -14.05 -2.03
C LEU A 160 -3.70 -14.46 -3.50
N ASN A 161 -4.77 -14.20 -4.21
CA ASN A 161 -5.00 -14.61 -5.59
C ASN A 161 -4.72 -16.11 -5.83
N PRO A 162 -5.33 -17.01 -5.02
CA PRO A 162 -5.20 -18.45 -5.24
C PRO A 162 -5.81 -18.85 -6.59
N ALA A 163 -5.43 -20.02 -7.09
CA ALA A 163 -6.07 -20.56 -8.28
C ALA A 163 -7.55 -20.85 -8.02
N ALA A 164 -8.40 -20.70 -9.04
CA ALA A 164 -9.86 -20.88 -8.89
C ALA A 164 -10.26 -22.29 -8.43
N ASP A 165 -9.45 -23.29 -8.74
CA ASP A 165 -9.62 -24.71 -8.36
C ASP A 165 -9.02 -25.03 -6.96
N THR A 166 -8.52 -24.04 -6.25
CA THR A 166 -8.00 -24.22 -4.87
C THR A 166 -9.14 -24.67 -3.96
N GLU A 167 -9.01 -25.85 -3.36
CA GLU A 167 -9.96 -26.39 -2.40
C GLU A 167 -9.93 -25.61 -1.08
N LEU A 168 -11.11 -25.30 -0.55
CA LEU A 168 -11.27 -24.58 0.70
C LEU A 168 -11.41 -25.57 1.86
N GLY A 169 -10.51 -25.41 2.86
CA GLY A 169 -10.50 -26.22 4.07
C GLY A 169 -11.53 -25.76 5.10
N GLU A 170 -11.88 -26.67 6.03
CA GLU A 170 -12.69 -26.32 7.18
C GLU A 170 -11.93 -25.34 8.08
N ASN A 171 -12.61 -24.28 8.48
CA ASN A 171 -12.04 -23.21 9.34
C ASN A 171 -10.95 -22.34 8.68
N ASP A 172 -10.76 -22.41 7.37
CA ASP A 172 -9.96 -21.40 6.68
C ASP A 172 -10.57 -20.01 6.88
N PHE A 173 -9.73 -18.99 6.97
CA PHE A 173 -10.19 -17.61 6.89
C PHE A 173 -10.15 -17.16 5.43
N ILE A 174 -11.28 -16.71 4.93
CA ILE A 174 -11.35 -16.09 3.61
C ILE A 174 -11.16 -14.59 3.75
N VAL A 175 -10.32 -14.02 2.91
CA VAL A 175 -10.02 -12.59 2.83
C VAL A 175 -10.92 -11.98 1.76
N PHE A 176 -11.69 -10.97 2.14
CA PHE A 176 -12.66 -10.30 1.26
C PHE A 176 -12.38 -8.81 1.15
N ILE A 177 -12.70 -8.25 0.00
CA ILE A 177 -13.01 -6.82 -0.13
C ILE A 177 -14.54 -6.69 -0.11
N ALA A 178 -15.06 -5.89 0.81
CA ALA A 178 -16.51 -5.69 0.99
C ALA A 178 -16.79 -4.31 1.62
N ARG A 179 -18.04 -3.85 1.50
CA ARG A 179 -18.50 -2.61 2.15
C ARG A 179 -18.65 -2.77 3.66
N ASN A 180 -19.06 -3.94 4.10
CA ASN A 180 -19.18 -4.26 5.52
C ASN A 180 -18.97 -5.77 5.76
N PHE A 181 -18.76 -6.14 7.02
CA PHE A 181 -18.50 -7.54 7.40
C PHE A 181 -19.68 -8.49 7.13
N ALA A 182 -20.92 -7.99 7.14
CA ALA A 182 -22.10 -8.82 6.89
C ALA A 182 -22.14 -9.28 5.43
N ASP A 183 -21.73 -8.44 4.48
CA ASP A 183 -21.68 -8.75 3.05
C ASP A 183 -20.81 -9.98 2.74
N CYS A 184 -19.78 -10.22 3.55
CA CYS A 184 -18.91 -11.39 3.43
C CYS A 184 -19.62 -12.72 3.71
N ALA A 185 -20.82 -12.70 4.30
CA ALA A 185 -21.64 -13.87 4.59
C ALA A 185 -22.69 -14.16 3.54
N GLU A 186 -23.05 -13.16 2.74
CA GLU A 186 -24.12 -13.32 1.76
C GLU A 186 -23.72 -14.30 0.68
N ARG A 187 -24.62 -15.20 0.33
CA ARG A 187 -24.48 -16.17 -0.75
C ARG A 187 -25.67 -16.07 -1.68
N ALA A 188 -25.42 -16.19 -2.96
CA ALA A 188 -26.45 -16.32 -3.99
C ALA A 188 -26.13 -17.56 -4.83
N PRO A 189 -27.12 -18.16 -5.52
CA PRO A 189 -26.85 -19.22 -6.47
C PRO A 189 -25.79 -18.76 -7.46
N GLY A 190 -24.72 -19.56 -7.62
CA GLY A 190 -23.64 -19.24 -8.56
C GLY A 190 -24.21 -19.02 -9.96
N ARG A 191 -23.97 -17.85 -10.54
CA ARG A 191 -24.33 -17.58 -11.92
C ARG A 191 -23.40 -18.35 -12.82
N GLY A 192 -23.96 -19.00 -13.86
CA GLY A 192 -23.16 -19.68 -14.87
C GLY A 192 -22.24 -18.67 -15.55
N THR A 193 -21.02 -19.10 -15.84
CA THR A 193 -20.06 -18.31 -16.61
C THR A 193 -20.67 -18.00 -17.98
N SER A 194 -21.16 -16.79 -18.18
CA SER A 194 -21.42 -16.29 -19.51
C SER A 194 -20.06 -16.15 -20.18
N ALA A 195 -19.85 -16.90 -21.27
CA ALA A 195 -18.67 -16.77 -22.09
C ALA A 195 -18.68 -15.40 -22.76
N GLY A 196 -18.23 -14.38 -22.03
CA GLY A 196 -17.91 -13.09 -22.61
C GLY A 196 -16.84 -13.31 -23.68
N LYS A 197 -16.95 -12.65 -24.83
CA LYS A 197 -15.85 -12.56 -25.79
C LYS A 197 -14.61 -12.12 -25.00
N ALA A 198 -13.53 -12.90 -25.08
CA ALA A 198 -12.26 -12.47 -24.50
C ALA A 198 -11.96 -11.06 -24.99
N LEU A 199 -11.77 -10.12 -24.07
CA LEU A 199 -11.28 -8.80 -24.41
C LEU A 199 -9.98 -9.00 -25.20
N SER A 200 -9.95 -8.53 -26.44
CA SER A 200 -8.92 -8.92 -27.41
C SER A 200 -7.54 -8.35 -27.06
N THR A 201 -7.51 -7.29 -26.28
CA THR A 201 -6.29 -6.56 -25.93
C THR A 201 -6.26 -6.23 -24.44
N TRP A 202 -5.70 -7.16 -23.68
CA TRP A 202 -5.35 -6.94 -22.28
C TRP A 202 -3.89 -6.51 -22.24
N GLU A 203 -3.63 -5.34 -22.82
CA GLU A 203 -2.28 -4.82 -22.84
C GLU A 203 -1.79 -4.50 -21.43
N GLN A 204 -0.55 -4.87 -21.14
CA GLN A 204 0.08 -4.34 -19.94
C GLN A 204 0.29 -2.83 -20.15
N PRO A 205 -0.02 -2.00 -19.15
CA PRO A 205 0.29 -0.58 -19.26
C PRO A 205 1.79 -0.43 -19.57
N SER A 206 2.13 0.51 -20.45
CA SER A 206 3.53 0.83 -20.75
C SER A 206 4.22 1.26 -19.45
N ARG A 207 5.29 0.55 -19.08
CA ARG A 207 6.09 0.92 -17.92
C ARG A 207 6.88 2.20 -18.22
N PRO A 208 7.06 3.08 -17.22
CA PRO A 208 7.91 4.23 -17.39
C PRO A 208 9.34 3.77 -17.67
N GLN A 209 10.03 4.47 -18.59
CA GLN A 209 11.43 4.18 -18.92
C GLN A 209 12.39 5.10 -18.17
N ARG A 210 11.91 6.29 -17.75
CA ARG A 210 12.70 7.29 -17.05
C ARG A 210 11.97 7.83 -15.82
N LEU A 211 12.57 7.64 -14.65
CA LEU A 211 12.06 8.07 -13.36
C LEU A 211 12.97 9.11 -12.73
N LEU A 212 12.39 10.22 -12.26
CA LEU A 212 13.08 11.21 -11.46
C LEU A 212 12.56 11.15 -10.02
N ILE A 213 13.45 10.94 -9.06
CA ILE A 213 13.16 10.99 -7.63
C ILE A 213 13.75 12.28 -7.06
N LEU A 214 12.90 13.19 -6.64
CA LEU A 214 13.28 14.45 -5.98
C LEU A 214 13.12 14.31 -4.47
N GLY A 215 14.22 14.30 -3.77
CA GLY A 215 14.31 14.09 -2.35
C GLY A 215 15.06 12.81 -2.00
N TRP A 216 15.66 12.82 -0.81
CA TRP A 216 16.33 11.68 -0.21
C TRP A 216 15.83 11.47 1.20
N ASN A 217 15.26 10.30 1.45
CA ASN A 217 14.91 9.87 2.78
C ASN A 217 15.19 8.35 2.92
N ARG A 218 14.95 7.78 4.09
CA ARG A 218 15.27 6.36 4.38
C ARG A 218 14.46 5.35 3.56
N LYS A 219 13.35 5.77 2.93
CA LYS A 219 12.54 4.88 2.05
C LYS A 219 13.21 4.66 0.69
N VAL A 220 14.10 5.57 0.26
CA VAL A 220 14.74 5.48 -1.06
C VAL A 220 15.47 4.16 -1.28
N PRO A 221 16.27 3.62 -0.34
CA PRO A 221 16.89 2.30 -0.54
C PRO A 221 15.89 1.16 -0.77
N ALA A 222 14.79 1.14 -0.02
CA ALA A 222 13.73 0.16 -0.21
C ALA A 222 12.98 0.38 -1.53
N LEU A 223 12.73 1.64 -1.89
CA LEU A 223 12.08 2.01 -3.15
C LEU A 223 12.93 1.59 -4.37
N LEU A 224 14.24 1.83 -4.35
CA LEU A 224 15.14 1.40 -5.42
C LEU A 224 15.18 -0.13 -5.57
N ARG A 225 15.02 -0.87 -4.46
CA ARG A 225 14.94 -2.34 -4.49
C ARG A 225 13.67 -2.81 -5.21
N GLU A 226 12.56 -2.09 -5.08
CA GLU A 226 11.31 -2.40 -5.79
C GLU A 226 11.46 -2.25 -7.31
N PHE A 227 12.33 -1.35 -7.76
CA PHE A 227 12.61 -1.10 -9.18
C PHE A 227 13.78 -1.92 -9.74
N ALA A 228 14.46 -2.73 -8.93
CA ALA A 228 15.67 -3.45 -9.35
C ALA A 228 15.42 -4.43 -10.52
N ALA A 229 14.19 -4.93 -10.68
CA ALA A 229 13.82 -5.82 -11.79
C ALA A 229 13.30 -5.07 -13.03
N ASP A 230 13.23 -3.73 -12.98
CA ASP A 230 12.71 -2.92 -14.08
C ASP A 230 13.85 -2.39 -14.95
N ASP A 231 13.65 -2.42 -16.26
CA ASP A 231 14.56 -1.79 -17.24
C ASP A 231 14.22 -0.28 -17.32
N MET A 232 14.51 0.44 -16.25
CA MET A 232 14.13 1.84 -16.07
C MET A 232 15.33 2.66 -15.60
N ALA A 233 15.63 3.77 -16.28
CA ALA A 233 16.65 4.72 -15.84
C ALA A 233 16.12 5.60 -14.71
N ILE A 234 16.83 5.62 -13.58
CA ILE A 234 16.41 6.33 -12.37
C ILE A 234 17.43 7.41 -11.99
N ASP A 235 16.98 8.64 -11.90
CA ASP A 235 17.76 9.75 -11.36
C ASP A 235 17.27 10.10 -9.96
N VAL A 236 18.15 10.01 -8.97
CA VAL A 236 17.86 10.39 -7.57
C VAL A 236 18.55 11.69 -7.23
N VAL A 237 17.78 12.74 -7.02
CA VAL A 237 18.26 14.10 -6.74
C VAL A 237 17.99 14.46 -5.28
N GLY A 238 19.00 14.96 -4.60
CA GLY A 238 18.83 15.38 -3.21
C GLY A 238 19.93 16.32 -2.74
N LEU A 239 19.71 16.94 -1.59
CA LEU A 239 20.67 17.82 -0.90
C LEU A 239 21.65 17.05 -0.03
N THR A 240 21.33 15.80 0.30
CA THR A 240 22.26 14.93 1.04
C THR A 240 23.47 14.62 0.15
N PRO A 241 24.70 14.70 0.65
CA PRO A 241 25.89 14.35 -0.13
C PRO A 241 25.79 12.95 -0.76
N VAL A 242 26.28 12.80 -1.99
CA VAL A 242 26.24 11.51 -2.71
C VAL A 242 26.95 10.43 -1.91
N GLU A 243 28.07 10.77 -1.25
CA GLU A 243 28.85 9.83 -0.42
C GLU A 243 28.00 9.23 0.70
N ASP A 244 27.23 10.06 1.42
CA ASP A 244 26.34 9.60 2.50
C ASP A 244 25.22 8.71 1.97
N ARG A 245 24.66 9.04 0.80
CA ARG A 245 23.63 8.23 0.13
C ARG A 245 24.19 6.89 -0.31
N MET A 246 25.38 6.88 -0.92
CA MET A 246 26.05 5.65 -1.33
C MET A 246 26.41 4.77 -0.13
N ALA A 247 26.82 5.37 1.00
CA ALA A 247 27.05 4.63 2.24
C ALA A 247 25.76 3.98 2.77
N ALA A 248 24.62 4.67 2.67
CA ALA A 248 23.33 4.09 3.03
C ALA A 248 22.91 2.95 2.11
N LEU A 249 23.16 3.06 0.79
CA LEU A 249 22.87 2.02 -0.20
C LEU A 249 23.80 0.80 -0.07
N ALA A 250 25.08 1.00 0.30
CA ALA A 250 26.03 -0.09 0.50
C ALA A 250 25.63 -1.06 1.63
N GLY A 251 24.79 -0.61 2.56
CA GLY A 251 24.17 -1.46 3.60
C GLY A 251 23.06 -2.37 3.06
N CYS A 252 22.56 -2.11 1.87
CA CYS A 252 21.51 -2.88 1.21
C CYS A 252 22.15 -3.96 0.33
N ARG A 253 22.15 -5.22 0.80
CA ARG A 253 22.58 -6.36 -0.02
C ARG A 253 21.63 -6.54 -1.19
N ASP A 254 22.15 -6.99 -2.33
CA ASP A 254 21.41 -7.36 -3.53
C ASP A 254 20.73 -6.17 -4.27
N LEU A 255 21.28 -4.96 -4.15
CA LEU A 255 20.82 -3.79 -4.88
C LEU A 255 21.74 -3.52 -6.08
N GLU A 256 21.25 -3.78 -7.29
CA GLU A 256 21.91 -3.39 -8.53
C GLU A 256 21.63 -1.91 -8.81
N LEU A 257 22.68 -1.10 -8.98
CA LEU A 257 22.58 0.35 -9.14
C LEU A 257 23.02 0.86 -10.50
N ASP A 258 23.30 -0.02 -11.45
CA ASP A 258 23.86 0.35 -12.76
C ASP A 258 22.96 1.31 -13.56
N HIS A 259 21.65 1.25 -13.30
CA HIS A 259 20.62 2.11 -13.91
C HIS A 259 20.22 3.29 -13.03
N VAL A 260 20.88 3.48 -11.87
CA VAL A 260 20.56 4.54 -10.90
C VAL A 260 21.65 5.60 -10.86
N ARG A 261 21.32 6.83 -11.21
CA ARG A 261 22.23 7.96 -11.13
C ARG A 261 21.92 8.81 -9.91
N GLN A 262 22.93 9.03 -9.06
CA GLN A 262 22.84 9.90 -7.88
C GLN A 262 23.30 11.30 -8.24
N ILE A 263 22.45 12.31 -7.99
CA ILE A 263 22.72 13.71 -8.32
C ILE A 263 22.58 14.55 -7.04
N GLU A 264 23.67 15.26 -6.69
CA GLU A 264 23.65 16.25 -5.62
C GLU A 264 23.27 17.61 -6.22
N LYS A 265 22.04 18.04 -6.00
CA LYS A 265 21.55 19.30 -6.53
C LYS A 265 20.40 19.83 -5.66
N ASN A 266 20.35 21.16 -5.50
CA ASN A 266 19.24 21.82 -4.84
C ASN A 266 18.05 21.95 -5.80
N PHE A 267 17.16 20.98 -5.79
CA PHE A 267 15.95 20.99 -6.62
C PHE A 267 14.86 21.97 -6.12
N LEU A 268 15.07 22.63 -4.97
CA LEU A 268 14.18 23.70 -4.51
C LEU A 268 14.47 25.03 -5.22
N ASP A 269 15.66 25.16 -5.81
CA ASP A 269 16.03 26.30 -6.67
C ASP A 269 15.43 26.06 -8.06
N PRO A 270 14.56 26.96 -8.57
CA PRO A 270 13.91 26.79 -9.88
C PRO A 270 14.88 26.64 -11.04
N VAL A 271 16.02 27.37 -11.01
CA VAL A 271 17.04 27.29 -12.06
C VAL A 271 17.70 25.92 -12.06
N ARG A 272 18.07 25.44 -10.87
CA ARG A 272 18.69 24.12 -10.71
C ARG A 272 17.73 22.98 -11.05
N LEU A 273 16.44 23.14 -10.77
CA LEU A 273 15.43 22.16 -11.14
C LEU A 273 15.24 22.12 -12.68
N THR A 274 15.24 23.28 -13.34
CA THR A 274 15.15 23.36 -14.82
C THR A 274 16.34 22.66 -15.49
N GLU A 275 17.56 22.77 -14.93
CA GLU A 275 18.75 22.07 -15.44
C GLU A 275 18.66 20.54 -15.42
N LEU A 276 17.68 19.96 -14.69
CA LEU A 276 17.41 18.52 -14.68
C LEU A 276 16.53 18.07 -15.83
N GLU A 277 16.00 19.02 -16.63
CA GLU A 277 15.08 18.75 -17.75
C GLU A 277 13.91 17.85 -17.35
N PRO A 278 13.12 18.20 -16.30
CA PRO A 278 12.12 17.30 -15.72
C PRO A 278 11.04 16.87 -16.71
N SER A 279 10.78 17.64 -17.79
CA SER A 279 9.84 17.25 -18.85
C SER A 279 10.31 16.05 -19.69
N GLY A 280 11.57 15.64 -19.57
CA GLY A 280 12.13 14.47 -20.25
C GLY A 280 11.96 13.14 -19.49
N TYR A 281 11.28 13.15 -18.35
CA TYR A 281 10.96 11.94 -17.58
C TYR A 281 9.49 11.53 -17.81
N ASP A 282 9.21 10.24 -17.66
CA ASP A 282 7.84 9.72 -17.72
C ASP A 282 7.11 9.95 -16.39
N GLN A 283 7.85 9.81 -15.30
CA GLN A 283 7.33 10.01 -13.95
C GLN A 283 8.32 10.73 -13.05
N ILE A 284 7.77 11.46 -12.07
CA ILE A 284 8.53 12.17 -11.04
C ILE A 284 7.92 11.84 -9.68
N ILE A 285 8.76 11.43 -8.75
CA ILE A 285 8.40 11.26 -7.35
C ILE A 285 8.96 12.44 -6.54
N LEU A 286 8.08 13.16 -5.86
CA LEU A 286 8.45 14.13 -4.84
C LEU A 286 8.37 13.45 -3.46
N LEU A 287 9.50 13.22 -2.83
CA LEU A 287 9.55 12.61 -1.50
C LEU A 287 9.57 13.69 -0.41
N ALA A 288 8.75 13.49 0.61
CA ALA A 288 8.81 14.31 1.81
C ALA A 288 10.20 14.22 2.45
N ARG A 289 10.73 15.35 2.88
CA ARG A 289 11.97 15.37 3.65
C ARG A 289 11.72 14.77 5.04
N ALA A 290 12.68 14.01 5.54
CA ALA A 290 12.66 13.64 6.95
C ALA A 290 12.52 14.93 7.79
N ARG A 291 11.57 14.92 8.72
CA ARG A 291 11.31 16.09 9.58
C ARG A 291 12.62 16.58 10.21
N MET A 292 13.02 17.79 9.87
CA MET A 292 14.08 18.52 10.55
C MET A 292 13.45 19.75 11.20
N GLY A 293 13.03 19.61 12.47
CA GLY A 293 12.48 20.71 13.25
C GLY A 293 10.95 20.82 13.19
N ASP A 294 10.42 22.01 13.00
CA ASP A 294 8.99 22.34 13.06
C ASP A 294 8.15 21.59 12.02
N GLU A 295 7.06 20.95 12.46
CA GLU A 295 6.11 20.19 11.62
C GLU A 295 5.54 21.03 10.47
N ALA A 296 5.26 22.31 10.72
CA ALA A 296 4.72 23.23 9.73
C ALA A 296 5.63 23.45 8.50
N HIS A 297 6.92 23.14 8.61
CA HIS A 297 7.88 23.30 7.53
C HIS A 297 8.20 21.98 6.80
N ALA A 298 7.71 20.84 7.28
CA ALA A 298 8.06 19.54 6.71
C ALA A 298 7.62 19.41 5.24
N ASP A 299 6.42 19.88 4.91
CA ASP A 299 5.85 19.80 3.54
C ASP A 299 6.18 21.03 2.70
N ALA A 300 6.64 22.14 3.31
CA ALA A 300 6.92 23.39 2.57
C ALA A 300 7.92 23.19 1.42
N ALA A 301 8.94 22.36 1.63
CA ALA A 301 9.91 22.03 0.58
C ALA A 301 9.28 21.22 -0.56
N THR A 302 8.42 20.26 -0.23
CA THR A 302 7.70 19.45 -1.21
C THR A 302 6.73 20.32 -2.03
N ILE A 303 5.98 21.20 -1.36
CA ILE A 303 5.06 22.15 -2.00
C ILE A 303 5.83 23.11 -2.93
N ALA A 304 6.96 23.65 -2.47
CA ALA A 304 7.79 24.55 -3.30
C ALA A 304 8.32 23.83 -4.55
N ALA A 305 8.81 22.60 -4.42
CA ALA A 305 9.26 21.81 -5.55
C ALA A 305 8.11 21.49 -6.52
N TYR A 306 6.93 21.16 -6.00
CA TYR A 306 5.74 20.93 -6.79
C TYR A 306 5.35 22.17 -7.62
N LEU A 307 5.29 23.35 -7.00
CA LEU A 307 4.96 24.60 -7.69
C LEU A 307 6.00 24.95 -8.76
N ASN A 308 7.28 24.71 -8.51
CA ASN A 308 8.34 24.88 -9.48
C ASN A 308 8.16 23.95 -10.69
N LEU A 309 7.83 22.67 -10.46
CA LEU A 309 7.54 21.72 -11.54
C LEU A 309 6.31 22.15 -12.36
N GLN A 310 5.22 22.55 -11.68
CA GLN A 310 4.03 23.05 -12.37
C GLN A 310 4.33 24.26 -13.25
N HIS A 311 5.18 25.16 -12.77
CA HIS A 311 5.63 26.31 -13.57
C HIS A 311 6.46 25.88 -14.79
N ILE A 312 7.39 24.95 -14.64
CA ILE A 312 8.20 24.41 -15.73
C ILE A 312 7.31 23.73 -16.78
N PHE A 313 6.27 23.00 -16.36
CA PHE A 313 5.35 22.29 -17.27
C PHE A 313 4.32 23.21 -17.93
N THR A 314 4.29 24.49 -17.59
CA THR A 314 3.35 25.44 -18.23
C THR A 314 3.63 25.54 -19.74
N GLY A 315 2.64 25.20 -20.56
CA GLY A 315 2.76 25.21 -22.02
C GLY A 315 3.32 23.92 -22.64
N HIS A 316 3.69 22.91 -21.86
CA HIS A 316 4.06 21.59 -22.37
C HIS A 316 2.80 20.72 -22.56
N GLU A 317 2.66 20.09 -23.73
CA GLU A 317 1.53 19.19 -24.04
C GLU A 317 1.68 17.85 -23.27
N ALA A 318 2.88 17.28 -23.26
CA ALA A 318 3.19 16.08 -22.49
C ALA A 318 3.82 16.47 -21.14
N ARG A 319 3.23 15.99 -20.06
CA ARG A 319 3.72 16.22 -18.70
C ARG A 319 4.02 14.90 -18.03
N PRO A 320 5.14 14.82 -17.28
CA PRO A 320 5.40 13.67 -16.42
C PRO A 320 4.26 13.45 -15.42
N LYS A 321 3.98 12.21 -15.09
CA LYS A 321 3.08 11.89 -13.98
C LYS A 321 3.78 12.21 -12.67
N LEU A 322 3.09 12.89 -11.76
CA LEU A 322 3.64 13.25 -10.46
C LEU A 322 3.05 12.35 -9.38
N PHE A 323 3.92 11.78 -8.57
CA PHE A 323 3.59 11.18 -7.30
C PHE A 323 4.20 12.02 -6.18
N VAL A 324 3.38 12.44 -5.21
CA VAL A 324 3.81 13.36 -4.16
C VAL A 324 3.61 12.72 -2.79
N GLU A 325 4.65 12.68 -2.00
CA GLU A 325 4.60 12.28 -0.60
C GLU A 325 4.57 13.52 0.29
N ILE A 326 3.60 13.58 1.20
CA ILE A 326 3.48 14.60 2.23
C ILE A 326 3.31 13.99 3.62
N LEU A 327 3.55 14.78 4.66
CA LEU A 327 3.44 14.34 6.05
C LEU A 327 2.15 14.84 6.73
N GLU A 328 1.59 15.96 6.29
CA GLU A 328 0.39 16.54 6.89
C GLU A 328 -0.80 16.49 5.93
N ASN A 329 -1.88 15.82 6.37
CA ASN A 329 -3.10 15.71 5.59
C ASN A 329 -3.74 17.07 5.28
N ALA A 330 -3.56 18.06 6.16
CA ALA A 330 -4.05 19.42 5.95
C ALA A 330 -3.48 20.08 4.69
N ASN A 331 -2.35 19.59 4.15
CA ASN A 331 -1.71 20.12 2.95
C ASN A 331 -2.16 19.43 1.66
N SER A 332 -2.94 18.35 1.73
CA SER A 332 -3.32 17.55 0.56
C SER A 332 -4.10 18.35 -0.50
N PHE A 333 -4.92 19.32 -0.08
CA PHE A 333 -5.72 20.16 -0.99
C PHE A 333 -4.88 21.14 -1.83
N LEU A 334 -3.58 21.29 -1.53
CA LEU A 334 -2.66 22.16 -2.29
C LEU A 334 -2.16 21.52 -3.58
N PHE A 335 -2.50 20.24 -3.81
CA PHE A 335 -2.10 19.49 -4.99
C PHE A 335 -3.31 19.21 -5.87
N ASP A 336 -3.10 19.22 -7.19
CA ASP A 336 -4.16 18.91 -8.14
C ASP A 336 -4.65 17.48 -7.98
N SER A 337 -5.95 17.26 -8.11
CA SER A 337 -6.58 15.93 -8.01
C SER A 337 -6.13 14.93 -9.08
N ALA A 338 -5.44 15.42 -10.13
CA ALA A 338 -4.85 14.57 -11.17
C ALA A 338 -3.55 13.87 -10.74
N HIS A 339 -3.03 14.20 -9.56
CA HIS A 339 -1.77 13.64 -9.06
C HIS A 339 -2.03 12.69 -7.88
N ASP A 340 -1.20 11.66 -7.80
CA ASP A 340 -1.22 10.75 -6.66
C ASP A 340 -0.53 11.40 -5.45
N VAL A 341 -1.29 11.67 -4.39
CA VAL A 341 -0.78 12.30 -3.16
C VAL A 341 -0.86 11.33 -1.98
N LEU A 342 0.28 10.87 -1.50
CA LEU A 342 0.41 9.98 -0.35
C LEU A 342 0.65 10.79 0.93
N VAL A 343 -0.26 10.69 1.89
CA VAL A 343 -0.06 11.19 3.25
C VAL A 343 0.46 10.05 4.12
N THR A 344 1.78 9.93 4.24
CA THR A 344 2.43 8.79 4.90
C THR A 344 1.95 8.52 6.33
N PRO A 345 1.89 9.50 7.27
CA PRO A 345 1.47 9.22 8.64
C PRO A 345 0.00 8.81 8.75
N LEU A 346 -0.86 9.38 7.91
CA LEU A 346 -2.29 9.05 7.88
C LEU A 346 -2.50 7.61 7.40
N THR A 347 -1.81 7.21 6.33
CA THR A 347 -1.87 5.86 5.77
C THR A 347 -1.43 4.82 6.80
N ILE A 348 -0.29 5.06 7.47
CA ILE A 348 0.20 4.19 8.55
C ILE A 348 -0.83 4.10 9.69
N SER A 349 -1.43 5.22 10.08
CA SER A 349 -2.44 5.24 11.15
C SER A 349 -3.68 4.41 10.80
N TYR A 350 -4.15 4.46 9.55
CA TYR A 350 -5.25 3.63 9.09
C TYR A 350 -4.88 2.14 9.12
N MET A 351 -3.70 1.77 8.63
CA MET A 351 -3.24 0.37 8.65
C MET A 351 -3.12 -0.17 10.08
N LEU A 352 -2.51 0.59 10.99
CA LEU A 352 -2.37 0.18 12.40
C LEU A 352 -3.74 0.03 13.08
N SER A 353 -4.68 0.94 12.79
CA SER A 353 -6.03 0.86 13.31
C SER A 353 -6.79 -0.37 12.81
N GLN A 354 -6.67 -0.69 11.52
CA GLN A 354 -7.27 -1.89 10.95
C GLN A 354 -6.65 -3.17 11.53
N ILE A 355 -5.32 -3.23 11.71
CA ILE A 355 -4.63 -4.36 12.31
C ILE A 355 -5.08 -4.54 13.77
N ALA A 356 -5.27 -3.46 14.53
CA ALA A 356 -5.73 -3.54 15.91
C ALA A 356 -7.16 -4.11 16.03
N LEU A 357 -8.00 -3.89 15.01
CA LEU A 357 -9.35 -4.44 14.93
C LEU A 357 -9.38 -5.89 14.39
N GLN A 358 -8.49 -6.21 13.46
CA GLN A 358 -8.38 -7.50 12.80
C GLN A 358 -6.89 -7.84 12.61
N ARG A 359 -6.30 -8.52 13.59
CA ARG A 359 -4.84 -8.76 13.68
C ARG A 359 -4.23 -9.40 12.43
N GLU A 360 -4.96 -10.30 11.79
CA GLU A 360 -4.47 -11.04 10.63
C GLU A 360 -4.23 -10.13 9.40
N LEU A 361 -4.74 -8.88 9.42
CA LEU A 361 -4.49 -7.89 8.35
C LEU A 361 -3.01 -7.51 8.23
N ALA A 362 -2.23 -7.59 9.30
CA ALA A 362 -0.78 -7.34 9.23
C ALA A 362 -0.10 -8.29 8.23
N ALA A 363 -0.47 -9.58 8.25
CA ALA A 363 0.05 -10.57 7.32
C ALA A 363 -0.39 -10.29 5.87
N ILE A 364 -1.63 -9.80 5.68
CA ILE A 364 -2.16 -9.44 4.36
C ILE A 364 -1.42 -8.22 3.80
N PHE A 365 -1.23 -7.16 4.59
CA PHE A 365 -0.45 -6.00 4.18
C PHE A 365 1.00 -6.36 3.87
N THR A 366 1.61 -7.25 4.67
CA THR A 366 2.95 -7.76 4.41
C THR A 366 3.01 -8.55 3.09
N GLU A 367 2.01 -9.40 2.80
CA GLU A 367 1.99 -10.18 1.56
C GLU A 367 1.76 -9.28 0.33
N LEU A 368 0.87 -8.28 0.42
CA LEU A 368 0.67 -7.27 -0.63
C LEU A 368 1.90 -6.37 -0.84
N SER A 369 2.77 -6.27 0.18
CA SER A 369 4.00 -5.50 0.15
C SER A 369 5.23 -6.35 -0.17
N ARG A 370 5.07 -7.64 -0.51
CA ARG A 370 6.18 -8.54 -0.83
C ARG A 370 6.60 -8.38 -2.28
N ILE A 371 7.91 -8.24 -2.53
CA ILE A 371 8.49 -8.23 -3.89
C ILE A 371 8.13 -9.54 -4.59
N GLY A 372 7.62 -9.46 -5.84
CA GLY A 372 7.16 -10.64 -6.60
C GLY A 372 5.90 -11.32 -6.05
N GLY A 373 5.28 -10.75 -5.02
CA GLY A 373 4.00 -11.21 -4.46
C GLY A 373 2.78 -10.75 -5.25
N PRO A 374 1.57 -11.04 -4.71
CA PRO A 374 0.33 -10.51 -5.27
C PRO A 374 0.32 -8.99 -5.25
N GLN A 375 -0.16 -8.39 -6.34
CA GLN A 375 -0.24 -6.93 -6.47
C GLN A 375 -1.54 -6.50 -7.10
N ILE A 376 -1.99 -5.30 -6.76
CA ILE A 376 -3.10 -4.66 -7.46
C ILE A 376 -2.55 -4.10 -8.78
N SER A 377 -3.26 -4.35 -9.87
CA SER A 377 -2.91 -3.91 -11.22
C SER A 377 -4.09 -3.20 -11.85
N LEU A 378 -3.77 -2.29 -12.76
CA LEU A 378 -4.76 -1.59 -13.59
C LEU A 378 -4.64 -2.10 -15.02
N ARG A 379 -5.77 -2.54 -15.58
CA ARG A 379 -5.86 -3.09 -16.94
C ARG A 379 -6.65 -2.12 -17.81
N PRO A 380 -6.03 -1.46 -18.80
CA PRO A 380 -6.76 -0.58 -19.71
C PRO A 380 -7.92 -1.32 -20.38
N MET A 381 -9.08 -0.66 -20.46
CA MET A 381 -10.24 -1.16 -21.17
C MET A 381 -10.56 -0.25 -22.37
N GLN A 382 -11.04 -0.84 -23.45
CA GLN A 382 -11.56 -0.09 -24.58
C GLN A 382 -13.07 -0.36 -24.70
N ALA A 383 -13.85 0.69 -24.90
CA ALA A 383 -15.30 0.58 -25.03
C ALA A 383 -15.70 -0.39 -26.16
N ALA A 384 -14.95 -0.37 -27.27
CA ALA A 384 -15.19 -1.26 -28.42
C ALA A 384 -15.06 -2.77 -28.10
N ASP A 385 -14.28 -3.11 -27.09
CA ASP A 385 -14.07 -4.51 -26.67
C ASP A 385 -15.11 -4.99 -25.65
N CYS A 386 -15.87 -4.06 -25.05
CA CYS A 386 -16.88 -4.35 -24.03
C CYS A 386 -18.29 -4.29 -24.67
N PRO A 387 -19.10 -5.37 -24.64
CA PRO A 387 -20.49 -5.26 -25.03
C PRO A 387 -21.22 -4.32 -24.07
N GLU A 388 -21.88 -3.30 -24.59
CA GLU A 388 -22.66 -2.38 -23.74
C GLU A 388 -24.09 -2.93 -23.49
N PRO A 389 -24.53 -2.92 -22.22
CA PRO A 389 -23.80 -2.72 -20.99
C PRO A 389 -23.06 -3.99 -20.56
N VAL A 390 -21.88 -3.87 -19.94
CA VAL A 390 -21.13 -5.00 -19.39
C VAL A 390 -21.42 -5.15 -17.91
N SER A 391 -21.75 -6.36 -17.45
CA SER A 391 -21.90 -6.63 -16.02
C SER A 391 -20.55 -6.87 -15.36
N PHE A 392 -20.43 -6.53 -14.05
CA PHE A 392 -19.22 -6.83 -13.30
C PHE A 392 -18.91 -8.34 -13.26
N ASP A 393 -19.93 -9.22 -13.29
CA ASP A 393 -19.74 -10.67 -13.43
C ASP A 393 -18.99 -11.04 -14.72
N THR A 394 -19.26 -10.34 -15.82
CA THR A 394 -18.55 -10.57 -17.08
C THR A 394 -17.08 -10.18 -16.95
N LEU A 395 -16.78 -9.02 -16.35
CA LEU A 395 -15.41 -8.58 -16.11
C LEU A 395 -14.66 -9.52 -15.15
N ALA A 396 -15.34 -10.01 -14.11
CA ALA A 396 -14.79 -10.98 -13.17
C ALA A 396 -14.45 -12.31 -13.86
N THR A 397 -15.33 -12.78 -14.77
CA THR A 397 -15.08 -14.01 -15.54
C THR A 397 -13.88 -13.87 -16.46
N ILE A 398 -13.73 -12.70 -17.12
CA ILE A 398 -12.58 -12.41 -17.98
C ILE A 398 -11.28 -12.37 -17.16
N ALA A 399 -11.29 -11.74 -15.99
CA ALA A 399 -10.13 -11.72 -15.09
C ALA A 399 -9.76 -13.14 -14.61
N GLU A 400 -10.75 -13.96 -14.21
CA GLU A 400 -10.56 -15.35 -13.78
C GLU A 400 -9.85 -16.18 -14.86
N GLN A 401 -10.23 -16.04 -16.15
CA GLN A 401 -9.57 -16.72 -17.27
C GLN A 401 -8.08 -16.39 -17.38
N ARG A 402 -7.68 -15.22 -16.87
CA ARG A 402 -6.28 -14.74 -16.83
C ARG A 402 -5.61 -15.00 -15.49
N ARG A 403 -6.28 -15.73 -14.60
CA ARG A 403 -5.81 -16.00 -13.23
C ARG A 403 -5.64 -14.72 -12.41
N GLU A 404 -6.51 -13.76 -12.66
CA GLU A 404 -6.62 -12.51 -11.91
C GLU A 404 -7.98 -12.42 -11.24
N ILE A 405 -8.09 -11.64 -10.18
CA ILE A 405 -9.36 -11.37 -9.50
C ILE A 405 -9.76 -9.93 -9.80
N ALA A 406 -10.91 -9.72 -10.44
CA ALA A 406 -11.45 -8.38 -10.65
C ALA A 406 -11.89 -7.78 -9.29
N LEU A 407 -11.41 -6.60 -8.98
CA LEU A 407 -11.71 -5.86 -7.75
C LEU A 407 -12.72 -4.72 -8.00
N GLY A 408 -12.72 -4.15 -9.20
CA GLY A 408 -13.55 -2.99 -9.54
C GLY A 408 -13.08 -2.29 -10.81
N VAL A 409 -13.50 -1.04 -10.98
CA VAL A 409 -13.15 -0.19 -12.12
C VAL A 409 -12.64 1.15 -11.63
N LEU A 410 -11.57 1.64 -12.26
CA LEU A 410 -11.07 3.00 -12.15
C LEU A 410 -11.47 3.72 -13.45
N THR A 411 -12.29 4.77 -13.34
CA THR A 411 -12.72 5.54 -14.51
C THR A 411 -11.60 6.46 -15.02
N ALA A 412 -11.69 6.86 -16.28
CA ALA A 412 -10.79 7.85 -16.87
C ALA A 412 -10.82 9.21 -16.13
N ALA A 413 -11.90 9.49 -15.38
CA ALA A 413 -12.01 10.67 -14.51
C ALA A 413 -11.31 10.51 -13.15
N GLY A 414 -10.74 9.32 -12.85
CA GLY A 414 -10.07 9.03 -11.58
C GLY A 414 -11.02 8.55 -10.47
N GLU A 415 -12.29 8.27 -10.78
CA GLU A 415 -13.23 7.72 -9.79
C GLU A 415 -13.05 6.20 -9.66
N VAL A 416 -12.98 5.71 -8.43
CA VAL A 416 -12.80 4.30 -8.12
C VAL A 416 -14.12 3.68 -7.70
N HIS A 417 -14.53 2.63 -8.38
CA HIS A 417 -15.70 1.81 -8.05
C HIS A 417 -15.22 0.39 -7.69
N LEU A 418 -14.85 0.18 -6.42
CA LEU A 418 -14.48 -1.14 -5.92
C LEU A 418 -15.71 -1.96 -5.53
N ASN A 419 -15.61 -3.27 -5.76
CA ASN A 419 -16.63 -4.24 -5.40
C ASN A 419 -18.04 -3.80 -5.86
N PRO A 420 -18.25 -3.52 -7.18
CA PRO A 420 -19.57 -3.28 -7.72
C PRO A 420 -20.48 -4.50 -7.47
N ASP A 421 -21.78 -4.29 -7.38
CA ASP A 421 -22.71 -5.41 -7.28
C ASP A 421 -22.54 -6.30 -8.52
N ARG A 422 -22.53 -7.62 -8.35
CA ARG A 422 -22.21 -8.58 -9.43
C ARG A 422 -23.03 -8.38 -10.70
N GLY A 423 -24.32 -8.09 -10.56
CA GLY A 423 -25.23 -7.83 -11.68
C GLY A 423 -25.28 -6.37 -12.12
N GLU A 424 -24.47 -5.49 -11.53
CA GLU A 424 -24.44 -4.08 -11.89
C GLU A 424 -23.92 -3.91 -13.32
N ASN A 425 -24.69 -3.17 -14.12
CA ASN A 425 -24.30 -2.83 -15.48
C ASN A 425 -23.37 -1.60 -15.46
N LEU A 426 -22.16 -1.80 -15.92
CA LEU A 426 -21.15 -0.76 -16.00
C LEU A 426 -21.08 -0.22 -17.44
N ALA A 427 -21.11 1.10 -17.60
CA ALA A 427 -20.84 1.75 -18.86
C ALA A 427 -19.34 2.00 -18.97
N ILE A 428 -18.63 1.19 -19.74
CA ILE A 428 -17.18 1.30 -19.92
C ILE A 428 -16.89 2.32 -21.02
N ARG A 429 -15.97 3.23 -20.74
CA ARG A 429 -15.48 4.26 -21.65
C ARG A 429 -14.01 4.04 -21.98
N ASP A 430 -13.55 4.61 -23.08
CA ASP A 430 -12.14 4.60 -23.40
C ASP A 430 -11.34 5.35 -22.33
N GLY A 431 -10.28 4.71 -21.85
CA GLY A 431 -9.47 5.21 -20.74
C GLY A 431 -9.87 4.69 -19.36
N ASP A 432 -11.02 4.01 -19.21
CA ASP A 432 -11.35 3.28 -18.00
C ASP A 432 -10.42 2.08 -17.83
N GLN A 433 -10.19 1.67 -16.58
CA GLN A 433 -9.27 0.58 -16.25
C GLN A 433 -9.94 -0.41 -15.32
N LEU A 434 -9.81 -1.70 -15.59
CA LEU A 434 -10.20 -2.74 -14.67
C LEU A 434 -9.15 -2.86 -13.56
N VAL A 435 -9.58 -2.75 -12.33
CA VAL A 435 -8.75 -2.99 -11.15
C VAL A 435 -8.71 -4.48 -10.87
N THR A 436 -7.54 -5.09 -10.90
CA THR A 436 -7.36 -6.53 -10.64
C THR A 436 -6.33 -6.80 -9.56
N LEU A 437 -6.48 -7.93 -8.87
CA LEU A 437 -5.42 -8.54 -8.09
C LEU A 437 -4.74 -9.61 -8.95
N THR A 438 -3.45 -9.45 -9.18
CA THR A 438 -2.65 -10.38 -9.97
C THR A 438 -1.44 -10.86 -9.19
N THR A 439 -0.91 -12.02 -9.55
CA THR A 439 0.38 -12.50 -9.05
C THR A 439 1.36 -12.50 -10.21
N ILE A 440 2.41 -11.70 -10.10
CA ILE A 440 3.50 -11.75 -11.08
C ILE A 440 4.13 -13.13 -10.96
N ARG A 441 4.00 -13.94 -11.98
CA ARG A 441 4.80 -15.15 -12.11
C ARG A 441 6.02 -14.76 -12.93
N ASP A 442 7.22 -15.07 -12.43
CA ASP A 442 8.41 -14.99 -13.24
C ASP A 442 8.12 -15.68 -14.57
N PRO A 443 8.45 -15.08 -15.72
CA PRO A 443 8.40 -15.79 -16.98
C PRO A 443 9.35 -16.99 -16.84
N MET A 444 8.78 -18.22 -16.89
CA MET A 444 9.57 -19.47 -16.98
C MET A 444 10.41 -19.46 -18.26
#